data_fa9ffc4693a6f41ab4f98209b9445fbd
#
_entry.id   fa9ffc4693a6f41ab4f98209b9445fbd
#
_cell.length_a   1.000
_cell.length_b   1.000
_cell.length_c   1.000
_cell.angle_alpha   90.00
_cell.angle_beta   90.00
_cell.angle_gamma   90.00
#
_symmetry.space_group_name_H-M   'P 1'
#
loop_
_entity.id
_entity.type
_entity.pdbx_description
1 polymer ?
#
loop_
_entity_poly.entity_id
_entity_poly.type
_entity_poly.pdbx_seq_one_letter_code
_entity_poly.pdbx_strand_id
1 'polypeptide(L)'
;MSTIAAISTGQAAGGIGVVRISGENALSVADRIFKTVSGIKLEKLSGYKAAFGKVFFEEKCVDEAVALVFKAPKSYTGEDVVEISCHGGLLVTKQVLRAALANGAVPAEAGEFTKRAFLNGKMDLTRAESVMSIISAKSEQAKSAALNTLDGALYKKISEISLSLKKIAAQMAAWVDYPDEEIDDLSDDKLKETLLTAKAELEKLIKSFDVGQIIIEGVETAIVGKPNVGKSTLMNLLSGCEKSIVTSVAGTTRDIVEETVTLGNNVLRLADTAGLHDTEDTVEKIGVDRTRQKLDRASLVLAVFDSSTEVDDEDMEIIKMCNGKNAVAIINKTDLNTKFNAEKINKSFENVVYLSAKDRNGIQELEKAIEKVLGTADFDTSAATLMNERQLACCKSALQSIDEAISALEIGMTRDALNVNIDVAVESLDTLTGEKATESVVNEIFSQFCVGK
;
A
#
# COMPACT_ATOMS: atom_id res chain seq x y z
N MET A 1 -8.69 28.64 2.76
CA MET A 1 -9.40 27.33 2.89
C MET A 1 -10.22 27.34 4.18
N SER A 2 -11.34 26.57 4.25
CA SER A 2 -12.14 26.42 5.48
C SER A 2 -11.32 25.75 6.59
N THR A 3 -11.64 26.02 7.86
CA THR A 3 -11.09 25.28 8.98
C THR A 3 -11.83 23.95 9.13
N ILE A 4 -11.11 22.84 9.10
CA ILE A 4 -11.65 21.47 9.15
C ILE A 4 -11.40 20.83 10.51
N ALA A 5 -12.25 19.85 10.88
CA ALA A 5 -12.05 19.03 12.04
C ALA A 5 -12.49 17.58 11.81
N ALA A 6 -11.75 16.66 12.42
CA ALA A 6 -12.10 15.23 12.42
C ALA A 6 -11.52 14.49 13.65
N ILE A 7 -12.08 13.32 13.93
CA ILE A 7 -11.47 12.34 14.86
C ILE A 7 -10.33 11.66 14.10
N SER A 8 -9.10 11.74 14.64
CA SER A 8 -7.87 11.19 14.01
C SER A 8 -7.45 9.84 14.58
N THR A 9 -8.12 9.33 15.60
CA THR A 9 -7.92 8.00 16.18
C THR A 9 -8.97 7.01 15.67
N GLY A 10 -8.68 5.71 15.78
CA GLY A 10 -9.63 4.66 15.41
C GLY A 10 -10.96 4.80 16.17
N GLN A 11 -12.06 4.42 15.50
CA GLN A 11 -13.42 4.52 16.08
C GLN A 11 -13.75 3.30 16.97
N ALA A 12 -12.84 2.96 17.88
CA ALA A 12 -13.06 1.95 18.91
C ALA A 12 -12.83 2.57 20.29
N ALA A 13 -13.44 2.00 21.33
CA ALA A 13 -13.19 2.43 22.69
C ALA A 13 -11.72 2.19 23.05
N GLY A 14 -11.03 3.24 23.50
CA GLY A 14 -9.61 3.21 23.86
C GLY A 14 -9.31 4.15 25.01
N GLY A 15 -8.06 4.22 25.45
CA GLY A 15 -7.65 5.12 26.53
C GLY A 15 -7.68 6.59 26.11
N ILE A 16 -7.32 6.89 24.85
CA ILE A 16 -7.19 8.25 24.32
C ILE A 16 -7.87 8.35 22.96
N GLY A 17 -8.61 9.44 22.74
CA GLY A 17 -9.14 9.87 21.47
C GLY A 17 -8.57 11.23 21.07
N VAL A 18 -8.27 11.43 19.79
CA VAL A 18 -7.72 12.69 19.28
C VAL A 18 -8.67 13.30 18.26
N VAL A 19 -9.06 14.56 18.50
CA VAL A 19 -9.73 15.40 17.52
C VAL A 19 -8.74 16.42 16.98
N ARG A 20 -8.54 16.43 15.65
CA ARG A 20 -7.66 17.36 14.96
C ARG A 20 -8.47 18.46 14.31
N ILE A 21 -8.00 19.70 14.45
CA ILE A 21 -8.56 20.92 13.83
C ILE A 21 -7.44 21.53 13.01
N SER A 22 -7.65 21.84 11.74
CA SER A 22 -6.64 22.45 10.85
C SER A 22 -7.26 23.58 10.01
N GLY A 23 -6.52 24.65 9.81
CA GLY A 23 -6.91 25.79 8.99
C GLY A 23 -6.61 27.13 9.66
N GLU A 24 -6.89 28.21 8.94
CA GLU A 24 -6.62 29.59 9.37
C GLU A 24 -7.25 29.93 10.74
N ASN A 25 -8.43 29.40 11.03
CA ASN A 25 -9.14 29.64 12.29
C ASN A 25 -9.01 28.50 13.32
N ALA A 26 -8.07 27.56 13.14
CA ALA A 26 -7.96 26.38 14.00
C ALA A 26 -7.74 26.76 15.47
N LEU A 27 -6.87 27.71 15.73
CA LEU A 27 -6.59 28.20 17.09
C LEU A 27 -7.78 28.89 17.71
N SER A 28 -8.48 29.74 16.98
CA SER A 28 -9.65 30.47 17.49
C SER A 28 -10.83 29.53 17.74
N VAL A 29 -11.05 28.53 16.90
CA VAL A 29 -12.06 27.48 17.12
C VAL A 29 -11.71 26.68 18.37
N ALA A 30 -10.46 26.27 18.52
CA ALA A 30 -10.01 25.53 19.70
C ALA A 30 -10.16 26.36 21.00
N ASP A 31 -9.81 27.64 21.01
CA ASP A 31 -9.95 28.53 22.18
C ASP A 31 -11.41 28.74 22.62
N ARG A 32 -12.39 28.60 21.72
CA ARG A 32 -13.82 28.69 22.07
C ARG A 32 -14.29 27.46 22.84
N ILE A 33 -13.71 26.30 22.58
CA ILE A 33 -14.15 25.01 23.17
C ILE A 33 -13.22 24.49 24.26
N PHE A 34 -11.99 25.02 24.35
CA PHE A 34 -10.96 24.53 25.27
C PHE A 34 -10.52 25.62 26.27
N LYS A 35 -10.60 25.36 27.54
CA LYS A 35 -10.12 26.25 28.60
C LYS A 35 -8.93 25.64 29.30
N THR A 36 -7.76 26.26 29.15
CA THR A 36 -6.55 25.83 29.83
C THR A 36 -6.62 26.08 31.33
N VAL A 37 -6.01 25.19 32.11
CA VAL A 37 -5.90 25.39 33.57
C VAL A 37 -5.12 26.66 33.93
N SER A 38 -4.13 27.03 33.12
CA SER A 38 -3.33 28.25 33.29
C SER A 38 -4.07 29.55 32.92
N GLY A 39 -5.26 29.47 32.33
CA GLY A 39 -5.98 30.64 31.80
C GLY A 39 -5.38 31.24 30.50
N ILE A 40 -4.27 30.70 30.00
CA ILE A 40 -3.63 31.19 28.79
C ILE A 40 -4.37 30.60 27.56
N LYS A 41 -4.75 31.44 26.59
CA LYS A 41 -5.35 31.02 25.36
C LYS A 41 -4.35 30.20 24.51
N LEU A 42 -4.85 29.19 23.78
CA LEU A 42 -4.03 28.35 22.87
C LEU A 42 -3.36 29.20 21.77
N GLU A 43 -4.05 30.23 21.29
CA GLU A 43 -3.53 31.19 20.30
C GLU A 43 -2.23 31.87 20.75
N LYS A 44 -2.05 32.08 22.06
CA LYS A 44 -0.83 32.68 22.65
C LYS A 44 0.31 31.70 22.86
N LEU A 45 0.06 30.40 22.75
CA LEU A 45 1.11 29.39 22.85
C LEU A 45 1.99 29.42 21.59
N SER A 46 3.28 29.16 21.77
CA SER A 46 4.18 28.88 20.65
C SER A 46 3.86 27.48 20.05
N GLY A 47 4.24 27.25 18.80
CA GLY A 47 4.13 25.93 18.19
C GLY A 47 4.86 24.83 18.98
N TYR A 48 4.36 23.60 18.87
CA TYR A 48 4.84 22.42 19.61
C TYR A 48 4.71 22.51 21.13
N LYS A 49 3.70 23.25 21.62
CA LYS A 49 3.37 23.35 23.03
C LYS A 49 2.04 22.71 23.33
N ALA A 50 2.01 21.97 24.44
CA ALA A 50 0.80 21.35 24.99
C ALA A 50 0.27 22.17 26.16
N ALA A 51 -1.06 22.15 26.34
CA ALA A 51 -1.74 22.71 27.49
C ALA A 51 -2.77 21.72 28.03
N PHE A 52 -2.79 21.52 29.35
CA PHE A 52 -3.84 20.77 30.02
C PHE A 52 -5.03 21.70 30.30
N GLY A 53 -6.24 21.18 30.14
CA GLY A 53 -7.46 21.96 30.33
C GLY A 53 -8.73 21.12 30.21
N LYS A 54 -9.85 21.81 29.98
CA LYS A 54 -11.18 21.22 29.88
C LYS A 54 -11.83 21.62 28.55
N VAL A 55 -12.49 20.65 27.90
CA VAL A 55 -13.31 20.88 26.72
C VAL A 55 -14.74 21.19 27.16
N PHE A 56 -15.36 22.18 26.51
CA PHE A 56 -16.74 22.58 26.76
C PHE A 56 -17.56 22.50 25.46
N PHE A 57 -18.80 22.07 25.60
CA PHE A 57 -19.82 22.14 24.57
C PHE A 57 -21.13 22.65 25.19
N GLU A 58 -21.72 23.71 24.62
CA GLU A 58 -22.91 24.35 25.17
C GLU A 58 -22.79 24.64 26.68
N GLU A 59 -21.68 25.24 27.09
CA GLU A 59 -21.32 25.57 28.48
C GLU A 59 -21.12 24.37 29.44
N LYS A 60 -21.37 23.15 28.97
CA LYS A 60 -21.12 21.92 29.75
C LYS A 60 -19.71 21.43 29.56
N CYS A 61 -19.05 21.05 30.65
CA CYS A 61 -17.76 20.36 30.55
C CYS A 61 -17.99 18.98 29.96
N VAL A 62 -17.31 18.72 28.85
CA VAL A 62 -17.33 17.42 28.12
C VAL A 62 -16.29 16.49 28.70
N ASP A 63 -15.05 17.00 28.88
CA ASP A 63 -13.93 16.18 29.31
C ASP A 63 -12.74 17.04 29.77
N GLU A 64 -11.82 16.44 30.53
CA GLU A 64 -10.46 16.94 30.73
C GLU A 64 -9.56 16.42 29.60
N ALA A 65 -8.75 17.31 29.02
CA ALA A 65 -8.00 16.98 27.81
C ALA A 65 -6.66 17.72 27.76
N VAL A 66 -5.81 17.29 26.85
CA VAL A 66 -4.57 17.97 26.47
C VAL A 66 -4.72 18.51 25.07
N ALA A 67 -4.52 19.82 24.87
CA ALA A 67 -4.43 20.42 23.56
C ALA A 67 -2.97 20.62 23.17
N LEU A 68 -2.59 20.15 21.98
CA LEU A 68 -1.27 20.35 21.37
C LEU A 68 -1.41 21.31 20.19
N VAL A 69 -0.59 22.36 20.16
CA VAL A 69 -0.64 23.44 19.18
C VAL A 69 0.52 23.30 18.18
N PHE A 70 0.21 23.38 16.90
CA PHE A 70 1.18 23.51 15.80
C PHE A 70 0.86 24.76 15.00
N LYS A 71 1.86 25.60 14.77
CA LYS A 71 1.70 26.83 14.00
C LYS A 71 2.26 26.69 12.59
N ALA A 72 1.57 27.26 11.63
CA ALA A 72 2.00 27.35 10.26
C ALA A 72 3.42 27.97 10.14
N PRO A 73 4.26 27.53 9.19
CA PRO A 73 4.10 26.35 8.32
C PRO A 73 4.59 25.04 8.97
N LYS A 74 4.94 25.05 10.27
CA LYS A 74 5.52 23.92 11.00
C LYS A 74 4.42 23.04 11.61
N SER A 75 3.61 22.43 10.73
CA SER A 75 2.54 21.49 11.07
C SER A 75 2.45 20.41 10.00
N TYR A 76 1.58 19.42 10.19
CA TYR A 76 1.33 18.36 9.21
C TYR A 76 0.76 18.92 7.90
N THR A 77 -0.27 19.74 7.98
CA THR A 77 -0.94 20.33 6.82
C THR A 77 -0.25 21.58 6.27
N GLY A 78 0.72 22.15 7.00
CA GLY A 78 1.29 23.47 6.69
C GLY A 78 0.43 24.65 7.18
N GLU A 79 -0.77 24.38 7.71
CA GLU A 79 -1.68 25.35 8.34
C GLU A 79 -1.49 25.39 9.87
N ASP A 80 -2.21 26.27 10.57
CA ASP A 80 -2.35 26.13 12.03
C ASP A 80 -3.15 24.88 12.35
N VAL A 81 -2.65 24.07 13.31
CA VAL A 81 -3.27 22.81 13.72
C VAL A 81 -3.36 22.75 15.24
N VAL A 82 -4.50 22.30 15.74
CA VAL A 82 -4.69 21.93 17.13
C VAL A 82 -5.16 20.48 17.23
N GLU A 83 -4.46 19.70 18.04
CA GLU A 83 -4.87 18.33 18.38
C GLU A 83 -5.36 18.32 19.84
N ILE A 84 -6.61 17.92 20.05
CA ILE A 84 -7.21 17.77 21.36
C ILE A 84 -7.26 16.29 21.71
N SER A 85 -6.41 15.87 22.65
CA SER A 85 -6.36 14.53 23.19
C SER A 85 -7.28 14.43 24.39
N CYS A 86 -8.41 13.74 24.25
CA CYS A 86 -9.43 13.51 25.26
C CYS A 86 -9.50 12.02 25.63
N HIS A 87 -10.37 11.63 26.58
CA HIS A 87 -10.62 10.20 26.80
C HIS A 87 -11.24 9.53 25.57
N GLY A 88 -10.76 8.32 25.24
CA GLY A 88 -11.04 7.61 23.98
C GLY A 88 -12.40 6.92 23.91
N GLY A 89 -13.38 7.37 24.66
CA GLY A 89 -14.77 6.92 24.53
C GLY A 89 -15.42 7.53 23.27
N LEU A 90 -16.15 6.71 22.49
CA LEU A 90 -16.83 7.17 21.26
C LEU A 90 -17.77 8.37 21.49
N LEU A 91 -18.44 8.42 22.64
CA LEU A 91 -19.32 9.54 22.97
C LEU A 91 -18.52 10.81 23.21
N VAL A 92 -17.44 10.73 23.97
CA VAL A 92 -16.58 11.88 24.32
C VAL A 92 -15.94 12.46 23.05
N THR A 93 -15.28 11.63 22.25
CA THR A 93 -14.65 12.09 21.02
C THR A 93 -15.62 12.73 20.04
N LYS A 94 -16.84 12.16 19.90
CA LYS A 94 -17.91 12.76 19.09
C LYS A 94 -18.41 14.10 19.66
N GLN A 95 -18.49 14.26 20.97
CA GLN A 95 -18.87 15.52 21.60
C GLN A 95 -17.80 16.60 21.40
N VAL A 96 -16.51 16.24 21.52
CA VAL A 96 -15.40 17.17 21.23
C VAL A 96 -15.42 17.61 19.77
N LEU A 97 -15.63 16.68 18.84
CA LEU A 97 -15.78 17.03 17.42
C LEU A 97 -16.98 17.96 17.18
N ARG A 98 -18.15 17.62 17.74
CA ARG A 98 -19.35 18.47 17.64
C ARG A 98 -19.11 19.88 18.19
N ALA A 99 -18.38 20.00 19.30
CA ALA A 99 -18.01 21.30 19.85
C ALA A 99 -17.18 22.12 18.83
N ALA A 100 -16.19 21.49 18.16
CA ALA A 100 -15.40 22.16 17.14
C ALA A 100 -16.25 22.62 15.94
N LEU A 101 -17.14 21.75 15.46
CA LEU A 101 -18.03 22.05 14.32
C LEU A 101 -19.02 23.17 14.66
N ALA A 102 -19.63 23.16 15.86
CA ALA A 102 -20.53 24.22 16.31
C ALA A 102 -19.84 25.59 16.49
N ASN A 103 -18.49 25.59 16.60
CA ASN A 103 -17.69 26.79 16.78
C ASN A 103 -16.94 27.24 15.51
N GLY A 104 -17.34 26.73 14.33
CA GLY A 104 -16.91 27.27 13.04
C GLY A 104 -15.93 26.40 12.26
N ALA A 105 -15.63 25.18 12.74
CA ALA A 105 -15.01 24.16 11.88
C ALA A 105 -16.06 23.48 10.99
N VAL A 106 -15.63 22.93 9.86
CA VAL A 106 -16.44 22.01 9.04
C VAL A 106 -15.89 20.59 9.14
N PRO A 107 -16.70 19.55 8.90
CA PRO A 107 -16.20 18.20 8.89
C PRO A 107 -15.13 18.03 7.80
N ALA A 108 -14.02 17.40 8.14
CA ALA A 108 -13.02 17.04 7.16
C ALA A 108 -13.50 15.88 6.26
N GLU A 109 -13.19 15.97 4.98
CA GLU A 109 -13.37 14.88 4.03
C GLU A 109 -12.32 13.76 4.24
N ALA A 110 -12.50 12.63 3.54
CA ALA A 110 -11.51 11.57 3.50
C ALA A 110 -10.16 12.11 3.00
N GLY A 111 -9.07 11.82 3.70
CA GLY A 111 -7.72 12.25 3.33
C GLY A 111 -7.46 13.76 3.33
N GLU A 112 -8.38 14.61 3.79
CA GLU A 112 -8.28 16.05 3.59
C GLU A 112 -7.06 16.69 4.26
N PHE A 113 -6.62 16.20 5.41
CA PHE A 113 -5.41 16.72 6.04
C PHE A 113 -4.15 16.42 5.22
N THR A 114 -4.03 15.20 4.66
CA THR A 114 -2.91 14.83 3.79
C THR A 114 -2.99 15.55 2.45
N LYS A 115 -4.21 15.74 1.88
CA LYS A 115 -4.44 16.53 0.69
C LYS A 115 -3.96 17.99 0.88
N ARG A 116 -4.27 18.61 2.03
CA ARG A 116 -3.79 19.95 2.36
C ARG A 116 -2.27 20.00 2.53
N ALA A 117 -1.68 18.96 3.13
CA ALA A 117 -0.23 18.84 3.20
C ALA A 117 0.42 18.80 1.81
N PHE A 118 -0.16 18.04 0.88
CA PHE A 118 0.27 18.02 -0.53
C PHE A 118 0.08 19.39 -1.20
N LEU A 119 -1.10 20.00 -1.12
CA LEU A 119 -1.39 21.30 -1.73
C LEU A 119 -0.52 22.43 -1.18
N ASN A 120 -0.12 22.35 0.09
CA ASN A 120 0.78 23.31 0.74
C ASN A 120 2.27 22.97 0.57
N GLY A 121 2.61 22.02 -0.32
CA GLY A 121 3.99 21.67 -0.67
C GLY A 121 4.78 21.01 0.46
N LYS A 122 4.11 20.40 1.48
CA LYS A 122 4.77 19.68 2.56
C LYS A 122 5.29 18.32 2.11
N MET A 123 4.64 17.73 1.12
CA MET A 123 4.99 16.46 0.52
C MET A 123 4.51 16.39 -0.93
N ASP A 124 5.14 15.58 -1.74
CA ASP A 124 4.70 15.22 -3.08
C ASP A 124 3.61 14.10 -3.03
N LEU A 125 3.05 13.78 -4.20
CA LEU A 125 1.94 12.83 -4.26
C LEU A 125 2.35 11.39 -3.91
N THR A 126 3.59 10.99 -4.22
CA THR A 126 4.10 9.65 -3.89
C THR A 126 4.24 9.46 -2.38
N ARG A 127 4.71 10.48 -1.68
CA ARG A 127 4.76 10.51 -0.21
C ARG A 127 3.38 10.53 0.41
N ALA A 128 2.44 11.29 -0.17
CA ALA A 128 1.07 11.33 0.30
C ALA A 128 0.42 9.93 0.22
N GLU A 129 0.53 9.23 -0.92
CA GLU A 129 0.03 7.87 -1.09
C GLU A 129 0.66 6.88 -0.10
N SER A 130 1.97 7.01 0.20
CA SER A 130 2.67 6.13 1.13
C SER A 130 2.15 6.21 2.58
N VAL A 131 1.51 7.32 2.98
CA VAL A 131 0.85 7.43 4.29
C VAL A 131 -0.21 6.34 4.48
N MET A 132 -1.01 6.07 3.45
CA MET A 132 -2.00 4.98 3.52
C MET A 132 -1.34 3.61 3.50
N SER A 133 -0.29 3.43 2.71
CA SER A 133 0.47 2.18 2.67
C SER A 133 1.06 1.84 4.04
N ILE A 134 1.56 2.83 4.80
CA ILE A 134 2.04 2.63 6.19
C ILE A 134 0.90 2.21 7.11
N ILE A 135 -0.28 2.85 7.01
CA ILE A 135 -1.42 2.56 7.88
C ILE A 135 -1.99 1.16 7.62
N SER A 136 -2.00 0.74 6.35
CA SER A 136 -2.52 -0.55 5.92
C SER A 136 -1.47 -1.68 5.93
N ALA A 137 -0.20 -1.37 6.17
CA ALA A 137 0.87 -2.36 6.18
C ALA A 137 0.60 -3.51 7.15
N LYS A 138 0.69 -4.74 6.66
CA LYS A 138 0.47 -5.97 7.42
C LYS A 138 1.74 -6.79 7.65
N SER A 139 2.89 -6.35 7.10
CA SER A 139 4.21 -6.96 7.30
C SER A 139 5.29 -5.90 7.54
N GLU A 140 6.40 -6.31 8.15
CA GLU A 140 7.55 -5.41 8.36
C GLU A 140 8.17 -4.94 7.04
N GLN A 141 8.20 -5.78 6.02
CA GLN A 141 8.69 -5.38 4.69
C GLN A 141 7.77 -4.34 4.05
N ALA A 142 6.43 -4.53 4.10
CA ALA A 142 5.46 -3.55 3.60
C ALA A 142 5.63 -2.20 4.29
N LYS A 143 5.72 -2.20 5.63
CA LYS A 143 5.96 -1.00 6.43
C LYS A 143 7.27 -0.30 6.05
N SER A 144 8.36 -1.07 5.93
CA SER A 144 9.68 -0.53 5.60
C SER A 144 9.72 0.09 4.19
N ALA A 145 9.13 -0.56 3.19
CA ALA A 145 9.02 -0.03 1.83
C ALA A 145 8.17 1.26 1.80
N ALA A 146 7.04 1.27 2.53
CA ALA A 146 6.19 2.46 2.63
C ALA A 146 6.90 3.63 3.35
N LEU A 147 7.65 3.37 4.41
CA LEU A 147 8.47 4.39 5.09
C LEU A 147 9.56 4.94 4.18
N ASN A 148 10.27 4.09 3.44
CA ASN A 148 11.27 4.52 2.47
C ASN A 148 10.67 5.43 1.37
N THR A 149 9.44 5.13 0.92
CA THR A 149 8.71 6.00 -0.01
C THR A 149 8.28 7.31 0.65
N LEU A 150 7.83 7.28 1.91
CA LEU A 150 7.53 8.50 2.68
C LEU A 150 8.76 9.38 2.85
N ASP A 151 9.94 8.81 3.03
CA ASP A 151 11.23 9.52 3.09
C ASP A 151 11.66 10.07 1.73
N GLY A 152 10.95 9.70 0.64
CA GLY A 152 11.07 10.29 -0.69
C GLY A 152 11.97 9.52 -1.66
N ALA A 153 12.26 8.26 -1.43
CA ALA A 153 13.10 7.46 -2.32
C ALA A 153 12.54 7.40 -3.75
N LEU A 154 11.22 7.14 -3.89
CA LEU A 154 10.56 7.11 -5.20
C LEU A 154 10.55 8.50 -5.85
N TYR A 155 10.16 9.54 -5.11
CA TYR A 155 10.16 10.92 -5.62
C TYR A 155 11.53 11.32 -6.15
N LYS A 156 12.60 11.08 -5.39
CA LYS A 156 13.97 11.40 -5.80
C LYS A 156 14.33 10.69 -7.11
N LYS A 157 14.03 9.39 -7.20
CA LYS A 157 14.36 8.58 -8.39
C LYS A 157 13.62 9.09 -9.62
N ILE A 158 12.31 9.33 -9.52
CA ILE A 158 11.49 9.85 -10.62
C ILE A 158 11.93 11.26 -11.03
N SER A 159 12.21 12.12 -10.04
CA SER A 159 12.69 13.49 -10.32
C SER A 159 14.05 13.51 -11.02
N GLU A 160 14.97 12.59 -10.67
CA GLU A 160 16.26 12.46 -11.37
C GLU A 160 16.06 12.10 -12.84
N ILE A 161 15.16 11.14 -13.14
CA ILE A 161 14.84 10.74 -14.51
C ILE A 161 14.16 11.92 -15.25
N SER A 162 13.12 12.52 -14.68
CA SER A 162 12.41 13.67 -15.26
C SER A 162 13.36 14.83 -15.55
N LEU A 163 14.25 15.18 -14.61
CA LEU A 163 15.22 16.24 -14.80
C LEU A 163 16.22 15.98 -15.93
N SER A 164 16.65 14.72 -16.10
CA SER A 164 17.55 14.35 -17.21
C SER A 164 16.86 14.53 -18.57
N LEU A 165 15.59 14.13 -18.66
CA LEU A 165 14.76 14.31 -19.86
C LEU A 165 14.46 15.80 -20.13
N LYS A 166 14.09 16.58 -19.10
CA LYS A 166 13.87 18.03 -19.20
C LYS A 166 15.11 18.77 -19.71
N LYS A 167 16.32 18.36 -19.30
CA LYS A 167 17.57 18.97 -19.78
C LYS A 167 17.76 18.77 -21.27
N ILE A 168 17.60 17.56 -21.78
CA ILE A 168 17.74 17.29 -23.22
C ILE A 168 16.62 17.94 -24.03
N ALA A 169 15.38 17.96 -23.53
CA ALA A 169 14.28 18.66 -24.17
C ALA A 169 14.56 20.17 -24.31
N ALA A 170 15.04 20.79 -23.24
CA ALA A 170 15.39 22.22 -23.24
C ALA A 170 16.56 22.53 -24.20
N GLN A 171 17.58 21.65 -24.26
CA GLN A 171 18.69 21.83 -25.23
C GLN A 171 18.21 21.69 -26.66
N MET A 172 17.33 20.73 -26.97
CA MET A 172 16.74 20.57 -28.31
C MET A 172 15.86 21.78 -28.69
N ALA A 173 15.02 22.26 -27.80
CA ALA A 173 14.21 23.44 -28.04
C ALA A 173 15.08 24.69 -28.30
N ALA A 174 16.10 24.91 -27.49
CA ALA A 174 17.04 26.01 -27.70
C ALA A 174 17.75 25.94 -29.07
N TRP A 175 18.17 24.74 -29.50
CA TRP A 175 18.82 24.54 -30.78
C TRP A 175 17.87 24.83 -31.99
N VAL A 176 16.59 24.52 -31.82
CA VAL A 176 15.56 24.82 -32.86
C VAL A 176 15.26 26.30 -32.92
N ASP A 177 15.12 26.96 -31.77
CA ASP A 177 14.73 28.40 -31.69
C ASP A 177 15.88 29.36 -32.06
N TYR A 178 17.13 28.95 -31.85
CA TYR A 178 18.32 29.78 -32.06
C TYR A 178 19.39 29.04 -32.90
N PRO A 179 19.10 28.75 -34.20
CA PRO A 179 19.99 27.95 -35.06
C PRO A 179 21.32 28.65 -35.39
N ASP A 180 21.42 29.95 -35.23
CA ASP A 180 22.60 30.77 -35.51
C ASP A 180 23.49 31.00 -34.29
N GLU A 181 23.09 30.51 -33.08
CA GLU A 181 23.90 30.61 -31.88
C GLU A 181 24.77 29.34 -31.66
N GLU A 182 26.00 29.55 -31.17
CA GLU A 182 26.86 28.42 -30.76
C GLU A 182 26.31 27.75 -29.47
N ILE A 183 25.18 27.05 -29.59
CA ILE A 183 24.66 26.20 -28.52
C ILE A 183 25.43 24.87 -28.58
N ASP A 184 25.92 24.40 -27.43
CA ASP A 184 26.59 23.11 -27.32
C ASP A 184 25.75 22.02 -28.00
N ASP A 185 26.30 21.48 -29.11
CA ASP A 185 25.58 20.49 -29.93
C ASP A 185 25.28 19.23 -29.09
N LEU A 186 24.00 18.95 -28.93
CA LEU A 186 23.56 17.71 -28.36
C LEU A 186 23.72 16.61 -29.41
N SER A 187 24.85 15.89 -29.36
CA SER A 187 25.10 14.78 -30.27
C SER A 187 24.03 13.69 -30.14
N ASP A 188 23.70 13.02 -31.23
CA ASP A 188 22.74 11.91 -31.24
C ASP A 188 23.15 10.80 -30.29
N ASP A 189 24.46 10.55 -30.11
CA ASP A 189 24.98 9.57 -29.16
C ASP A 189 24.64 9.94 -27.73
N LYS A 190 24.84 11.19 -27.32
CA LYS A 190 24.52 11.66 -25.96
C LYS A 190 23.02 11.67 -25.69
N LEU A 191 22.23 12.03 -26.71
CA LEU A 191 20.76 11.96 -26.62
C LEU A 191 20.32 10.50 -26.42
N LYS A 192 20.84 9.60 -27.27
CA LYS A 192 20.56 8.16 -27.19
C LYS A 192 20.96 7.56 -25.85
N GLU A 193 22.15 7.89 -25.34
CA GLU A 193 22.64 7.46 -24.01
C GLU A 193 21.69 7.89 -22.90
N THR A 194 21.23 9.15 -22.91
CA THR A 194 20.32 9.68 -21.87
C THR A 194 18.96 8.96 -21.93
N LEU A 195 18.40 8.77 -23.12
CA LEU A 195 17.14 8.05 -23.31
C LEU A 195 17.25 6.58 -22.87
N LEU A 196 18.32 5.88 -23.23
CA LEU A 196 18.55 4.49 -22.83
C LEU A 196 18.75 4.36 -21.33
N THR A 197 19.42 5.32 -20.68
CA THR A 197 19.58 5.34 -19.23
C THR A 197 18.22 5.53 -18.54
N ALA A 198 17.41 6.50 -19.00
CA ALA A 198 16.06 6.73 -18.47
C ALA A 198 15.16 5.48 -18.65
N LYS A 199 15.23 4.85 -19.83
CA LYS A 199 14.52 3.60 -20.12
C LYS A 199 14.90 2.50 -19.13
N ALA A 200 16.18 2.22 -18.95
CA ALA A 200 16.67 1.15 -18.08
C ALA A 200 16.23 1.35 -16.62
N GLU A 201 16.23 2.59 -16.14
CA GLU A 201 15.78 2.93 -14.78
C GLU A 201 14.27 2.75 -14.60
N LEU A 202 13.46 3.11 -15.60
CA LEU A 202 12.01 2.88 -15.57
C LEU A 202 11.67 1.38 -15.67
N GLU A 203 12.36 0.63 -16.56
CA GLU A 203 12.19 -0.82 -16.66
C GLU A 203 12.49 -1.53 -15.33
N LYS A 204 13.53 -1.08 -14.61
CA LYS A 204 13.87 -1.61 -13.28
C LYS A 204 12.75 -1.36 -12.27
N LEU A 205 12.18 -0.15 -12.24
CA LEU A 205 11.04 0.18 -11.37
C LEU A 205 9.81 -0.65 -11.73
N ILE A 206 9.46 -0.76 -13.00
CA ILE A 206 8.32 -1.52 -13.48
C ILE A 206 8.48 -3.01 -13.16
N LYS A 207 9.66 -3.59 -13.37
CA LYS A 207 9.93 -5.00 -13.09
C LYS A 207 9.80 -5.35 -11.61
N SER A 208 10.12 -4.43 -10.70
CA SER A 208 9.99 -4.65 -9.26
C SER A 208 8.56 -4.50 -8.74
N PHE A 209 7.62 -4.02 -9.57
CA PHE A 209 6.25 -3.69 -9.15
C PHE A 209 5.47 -4.90 -8.66
N ASP A 210 5.47 -6.02 -9.39
CA ASP A 210 4.68 -7.21 -9.05
C ASP A 210 5.08 -7.77 -7.69
N VAL A 211 6.39 -7.86 -7.41
CA VAL A 211 6.91 -8.30 -6.10
C VAL A 211 6.57 -7.27 -5.02
N GLY A 212 6.69 -5.99 -5.30
CA GLY A 212 6.29 -4.91 -4.40
C GLY A 212 4.80 -4.97 -4.04
N GLN A 213 3.92 -5.22 -5.00
CA GLN A 213 2.48 -5.42 -4.76
C GLN A 213 2.19 -6.62 -3.86
N ILE A 214 2.85 -7.76 -4.09
CA ILE A 214 2.71 -8.94 -3.23
C ILE A 214 3.07 -8.60 -1.77
N ILE A 215 4.11 -7.82 -1.57
CA ILE A 215 4.55 -7.41 -0.21
C ILE A 215 3.56 -6.45 0.43
N ILE A 216 3.06 -5.46 -0.32
CA ILE A 216 2.20 -4.38 0.19
C ILE A 216 0.78 -4.87 0.42
N GLU A 217 0.17 -5.52 -0.57
CA GLU A 217 -1.23 -5.93 -0.55
C GLU A 217 -1.44 -7.34 -0.02
N GLY A 218 -0.38 -8.16 -0.04
CA GLY A 218 -0.45 -9.59 0.21
C GLY A 218 -0.88 -10.38 -1.02
N VAL A 219 -0.74 -11.71 -0.95
CA VAL A 219 -0.99 -12.62 -2.05
C VAL A 219 -2.28 -13.41 -1.84
N GLU A 220 -3.15 -13.42 -2.86
CA GLU A 220 -4.36 -14.24 -2.86
C GLU A 220 -3.97 -15.72 -2.93
N THR A 221 -4.27 -16.45 -1.85
CA THR A 221 -3.76 -17.81 -1.61
C THR A 221 -4.90 -18.82 -1.53
N ALA A 222 -4.85 -19.85 -2.38
CA ALA A 222 -5.76 -20.99 -2.32
C ALA A 222 -5.09 -22.19 -1.63
N ILE A 223 -5.79 -22.80 -0.67
CA ILE A 223 -5.41 -24.08 -0.09
C ILE A 223 -6.25 -25.18 -0.71
N VAL A 224 -5.62 -26.09 -1.44
CA VAL A 224 -6.26 -27.20 -2.14
C VAL A 224 -5.73 -28.56 -1.70
N GLY A 225 -6.50 -29.58 -1.86
CA GLY A 225 -6.17 -30.94 -1.44
C GLY A 225 -7.43 -31.75 -1.26
N LYS A 226 -7.35 -33.08 -1.31
CA LYS A 226 -8.50 -33.97 -1.09
C LYS A 226 -9.06 -33.87 0.35
N PRO A 227 -10.24 -34.42 0.67
CA PRO A 227 -10.75 -34.45 2.03
C PRO A 227 -9.76 -35.08 3.01
N ASN A 228 -9.76 -34.63 4.26
CA ASN A 228 -8.98 -35.18 5.37
C ASN A 228 -7.43 -35.13 5.26
N VAL A 229 -6.83 -34.46 4.26
CA VAL A 229 -5.36 -34.27 4.19
C VAL A 229 -4.84 -33.27 5.22
N GLY A 230 -5.73 -32.57 5.94
CA GLY A 230 -5.37 -31.62 7.00
C GLY A 230 -5.38 -30.14 6.57
N LYS A 231 -6.17 -29.76 5.55
CA LYS A 231 -6.32 -28.34 5.12
C LYS A 231 -6.76 -27.43 6.26
N SER A 232 -7.80 -27.81 7.02
CA SER A 232 -8.30 -27.02 8.15
C SER A 232 -7.28 -26.93 9.29
N THR A 233 -6.51 -28.00 9.51
CA THR A 233 -5.42 -27.99 10.51
C THR A 233 -4.28 -27.07 10.08
N LEU A 234 -3.93 -27.08 8.79
CA LEU A 234 -2.96 -26.15 8.22
C LEU A 234 -3.44 -24.68 8.33
N MET A 235 -4.71 -24.43 8.00
CA MET A 235 -5.30 -23.10 8.18
C MET A 235 -5.20 -22.63 9.64
N ASN A 236 -5.62 -23.47 10.59
CA ASN A 236 -5.54 -23.14 12.01
C ASN A 236 -4.09 -22.91 12.46
N LEU A 237 -3.14 -23.66 11.90
CA LEU A 237 -1.72 -23.44 12.13
C LEU A 237 -1.26 -22.10 11.62
N LEU A 238 -1.59 -21.75 10.38
CA LEU A 238 -1.27 -20.47 9.75
C LEU A 238 -1.95 -19.29 10.49
N SER A 239 -3.24 -19.40 10.83
CA SER A 239 -3.98 -18.40 11.61
C SER A 239 -3.46 -18.25 13.05
N GLY A 240 -2.71 -19.21 13.56
CA GLY A 240 -2.03 -19.18 14.87
C GLY A 240 -0.62 -18.57 14.82
N CYS A 241 -0.07 -18.33 13.62
CA CYS A 241 1.22 -17.66 13.37
C CYS A 241 1.02 -16.19 13.54
N GLU A 242 0.88 -15.27 13.94
CA GLU A 242 0.51 -13.85 14.06
C GLU A 242 -0.76 -13.50 13.29
N LYS A 243 -1.87 -13.48 14.00
CA LYS A 243 -3.08 -12.81 13.49
C LYS A 243 -2.74 -11.34 13.30
N SER A 244 -2.66 -10.87 12.05
CA SER A 244 -2.68 -9.46 11.81
C SER A 244 -3.97 -8.89 12.44
N ILE A 245 -3.84 -7.84 13.24
CA ILE A 245 -4.98 -7.15 13.86
C ILE A 245 -5.83 -6.66 12.69
N VAL A 246 -6.90 -7.40 12.37
CA VAL A 246 -7.90 -6.96 11.40
C VAL A 246 -8.58 -5.74 12.02
N THR A 247 -8.09 -4.55 11.70
CA THR A 247 -8.86 -3.34 11.90
C THR A 247 -9.95 -3.37 10.84
N SER A 248 -11.16 -3.75 11.24
CA SER A 248 -12.33 -3.54 10.41
C SER A 248 -12.43 -2.03 10.13
N VAL A 249 -12.01 -1.61 8.94
CA VAL A 249 -12.32 -0.28 8.44
C VAL A 249 -13.84 -0.26 8.26
N ALA A 250 -14.53 0.48 9.12
CA ALA A 250 -15.98 0.63 9.04
C ALA A 250 -16.34 1.31 7.71
N GLY A 251 -16.89 0.57 6.77
CA GLY A 251 -17.35 1.09 5.47
C GLY A 251 -17.50 0.06 4.35
N THR A 252 -16.93 -1.15 4.47
CA THR A 252 -17.02 -2.18 3.42
C THR A 252 -17.85 -3.38 3.92
N THR A 253 -19.16 -3.18 3.99
CA THR A 253 -20.13 -4.23 4.35
C THR A 253 -20.61 -4.94 3.09
N ARG A 254 -19.80 -5.77 2.44
CA ARG A 254 -20.25 -6.80 1.49
C ARG A 254 -19.15 -7.76 1.01
N ASP A 255 -17.92 -7.63 1.49
CA ASP A 255 -16.87 -8.53 1.05
C ASP A 255 -16.82 -9.78 1.94
N ILE A 256 -16.67 -10.94 1.28
CA ILE A 256 -16.39 -12.24 1.85
C ILE A 256 -15.30 -12.07 2.91
N VAL A 257 -15.50 -12.61 4.11
CA VAL A 257 -14.50 -12.53 5.20
C VAL A 257 -13.26 -13.30 4.74
N GLU A 258 -12.32 -12.59 4.13
CA GLU A 258 -10.99 -13.12 3.79
C GLU A 258 -10.16 -13.16 5.08
N GLU A 259 -9.74 -14.35 5.46
CA GLU A 259 -8.80 -14.48 6.57
C GLU A 259 -7.39 -14.11 6.08
N THR A 260 -6.79 -13.09 6.68
CA THR A 260 -5.43 -12.66 6.35
C THR A 260 -4.47 -13.23 7.39
N VAL A 261 -3.45 -13.92 6.93
CA VAL A 261 -2.41 -14.56 7.75
C VAL A 261 -1.05 -14.01 7.36
N THR A 262 -0.22 -13.69 8.36
CA THR A 262 1.17 -13.32 8.13
C THR A 262 2.08 -14.52 8.40
N LEU A 263 2.84 -14.93 7.40
CA LEU A 263 3.85 -15.98 7.50
C LEU A 263 5.21 -15.41 7.12
N GLY A 264 6.05 -15.19 8.13
CA GLY A 264 7.29 -14.43 7.96
C GLY A 264 7.00 -13.02 7.44
N ASN A 265 7.58 -12.67 6.30
CA ASN A 265 7.38 -11.38 5.64
C ASN A 265 6.21 -11.35 4.65
N ASN A 266 5.60 -12.51 4.38
CA ASN A 266 4.53 -12.61 3.39
C ASN A 266 3.14 -12.54 4.04
N VAL A 267 2.27 -11.77 3.45
CA VAL A 267 0.86 -11.66 3.82
C VAL A 267 0.04 -12.54 2.89
N LEU A 268 -0.57 -13.60 3.42
CA LEU A 268 -1.43 -14.52 2.68
C LEU A 268 -2.90 -14.14 2.90
N ARG A 269 -3.61 -13.80 1.83
CA ARG A 269 -5.05 -13.58 1.84
C ARG A 269 -5.72 -14.90 1.47
N LEU A 270 -6.27 -15.60 2.46
CA LEU A 270 -6.87 -16.92 2.26
C LEU A 270 -8.28 -16.76 1.71
N ALA A 271 -8.48 -17.18 0.47
CA ALA A 271 -9.77 -17.12 -0.21
C ALA A 271 -10.76 -18.13 0.39
N ASP A 272 -11.96 -17.65 0.77
CA ASP A 272 -13.14 -18.44 1.17
C ASP A 272 -12.93 -19.49 2.26
N THR A 273 -12.78 -19.00 3.50
CA THR A 273 -12.72 -19.82 4.70
C THR A 273 -14.06 -20.44 5.10
N ALA A 274 -15.19 -19.87 4.63
CA ALA A 274 -16.54 -20.34 4.97
C ALA A 274 -16.88 -21.74 4.43
N GLY A 275 -16.26 -22.16 3.33
CA GLY A 275 -16.47 -23.50 2.76
C GLY A 275 -15.71 -24.63 3.46
N LEU A 276 -14.86 -24.33 4.44
CA LEU A 276 -14.04 -25.32 5.17
C LEU A 276 -14.66 -25.71 6.53
N HIS A 277 -15.72 -25.03 6.96
CA HIS A 277 -16.45 -25.31 8.20
C HIS A 277 -17.72 -26.16 8.00
N ASP A 278 -18.14 -26.42 6.76
CA ASP A 278 -19.31 -27.25 6.50
C ASP A 278 -18.98 -28.73 6.52
N THR A 279 -19.64 -29.37 7.47
CA THR A 279 -19.69 -30.80 7.79
C THR A 279 -19.97 -31.69 6.58
N GLU A 280 -19.41 -32.90 6.68
CA GLU A 280 -19.72 -34.09 5.92
C GLU A 280 -21.17 -34.12 5.44
N ASP A 281 -21.36 -34.08 4.16
CA ASP A 281 -22.35 -34.72 3.30
C ASP A 281 -22.84 -33.82 2.16
N THR A 282 -22.84 -34.43 0.99
CA THR A 282 -23.39 -33.99 -0.29
C THR A 282 -22.55 -33.04 -1.14
N VAL A 283 -22.11 -33.65 -2.26
CA VAL A 283 -21.81 -33.04 -3.56
C VAL A 283 -20.36 -33.05 -4.03
N GLU A 284 -19.90 -34.25 -4.41
CA GLU A 284 -18.61 -34.47 -5.12
C GLU A 284 -18.43 -33.66 -6.42
N LYS A 285 -19.48 -33.35 -7.15
CA LYS A 285 -19.37 -32.56 -8.40
C LYS A 285 -19.27 -31.06 -8.21
N ILE A 286 -19.88 -30.51 -7.15
CA ILE A 286 -19.78 -29.06 -6.84
C ILE A 286 -18.38 -28.72 -6.27
N GLY A 287 -17.68 -29.69 -5.70
CA GLY A 287 -16.32 -29.50 -5.14
C GLY A 287 -15.25 -29.18 -6.19
N VAL A 288 -15.27 -29.84 -7.35
CA VAL A 288 -14.25 -29.68 -8.40
C VAL A 288 -14.39 -28.30 -9.10
N ASP A 289 -15.62 -27.87 -9.40
CA ASP A 289 -15.84 -26.57 -10.02
C ASP A 289 -15.51 -25.41 -9.08
N ARG A 290 -15.80 -25.53 -7.79
CA ARG A 290 -15.40 -24.54 -6.77
C ARG A 290 -13.89 -24.50 -6.59
N THR A 291 -13.22 -25.64 -6.58
CA THR A 291 -11.76 -25.71 -6.50
C THR A 291 -11.13 -25.03 -7.70
N ARG A 292 -11.66 -25.26 -8.91
CA ARG A 292 -11.18 -24.63 -10.13
C ARG A 292 -11.33 -23.11 -10.10
N GLN A 293 -12.50 -22.61 -9.67
CA GLN A 293 -12.72 -21.16 -9.52
C GLN A 293 -11.78 -20.52 -8.49
N LYS A 294 -11.47 -21.20 -7.37
CA LYS A 294 -10.49 -20.73 -6.38
C LYS A 294 -9.09 -20.68 -6.96
N LEU A 295 -8.69 -21.71 -7.71
CA LEU A 295 -7.38 -21.78 -8.36
C LEU A 295 -7.21 -20.72 -9.45
N ASP A 296 -8.28 -20.33 -10.13
CA ASP A 296 -8.20 -19.33 -11.20
C ASP A 296 -8.01 -17.90 -10.69
N ARG A 297 -8.39 -17.62 -9.45
CA ARG A 297 -8.18 -16.32 -8.80
C ARG A 297 -6.89 -16.26 -7.99
N ALA A 298 -6.43 -17.40 -7.48
CA ALA A 298 -5.28 -17.46 -6.61
C ALA A 298 -3.98 -17.15 -7.34
N SER A 299 -3.17 -16.25 -6.76
CA SER A 299 -1.81 -15.97 -7.19
C SER A 299 -0.79 -16.92 -6.57
N LEU A 300 -1.15 -17.59 -5.45
CA LEU A 300 -0.37 -18.66 -4.81
C LEU A 300 -1.26 -19.84 -4.50
N VAL A 301 -0.78 -21.05 -4.73
CA VAL A 301 -1.48 -22.29 -4.42
C VAL A 301 -0.69 -23.12 -3.41
N LEU A 302 -1.32 -23.48 -2.29
CA LEU A 302 -0.82 -24.43 -1.31
C LEU A 302 -1.52 -25.77 -1.53
N ALA A 303 -0.86 -26.68 -2.24
CA ALA A 303 -1.39 -28.02 -2.54
C ALA A 303 -1.03 -28.98 -1.43
N VAL A 304 -2.02 -29.48 -0.67
CA VAL A 304 -1.82 -30.28 0.53
C VAL A 304 -2.06 -31.76 0.24
N PHE A 305 -1.08 -32.60 0.56
CA PHE A 305 -1.07 -34.06 0.40
C PHE A 305 -0.85 -34.74 1.76
N ASP A 306 -1.38 -35.94 1.93
CA ASP A 306 -1.24 -36.75 3.17
C ASP A 306 -0.09 -37.73 3.06
N SER A 307 0.94 -37.61 3.92
CA SER A 307 2.11 -38.48 3.91
C SER A 307 1.78 -39.92 4.33
N SER A 308 0.66 -40.16 4.98
CA SER A 308 0.25 -41.49 5.51
C SER A 308 -0.50 -42.35 4.50
N THR A 309 -0.84 -41.80 3.32
CA THR A 309 -1.58 -42.48 2.24
C THR A 309 -0.76 -42.54 0.95
N GLU A 310 -1.06 -43.51 0.06
CA GLU A 310 -0.47 -43.52 -1.27
C GLU A 310 -1.10 -42.46 -2.15
N VAL A 311 -0.36 -41.95 -3.15
CA VAL A 311 -0.86 -41.00 -4.15
C VAL A 311 -1.88 -41.70 -5.04
N ASP A 312 -3.10 -41.19 -5.04
CA ASP A 312 -4.22 -41.71 -5.83
C ASP A 312 -4.61 -40.76 -7.02
N ASP A 313 -5.69 -41.11 -7.71
CA ASP A 313 -6.14 -40.38 -8.88
C ASP A 313 -6.64 -38.95 -8.55
N GLU A 314 -7.21 -38.74 -7.36
CA GLU A 314 -7.62 -37.40 -6.89
C GLU A 314 -6.38 -36.50 -6.66
N ASP A 315 -5.32 -37.02 -6.05
CA ASP A 315 -4.05 -36.31 -5.89
C ASP A 315 -3.46 -35.91 -7.27
N MET A 316 -3.55 -36.83 -8.26
CA MET A 316 -3.09 -36.59 -9.62
C MET A 316 -3.92 -35.52 -10.33
N GLU A 317 -5.21 -35.39 -10.04
CA GLU A 317 -6.05 -34.34 -10.57
C GLU A 317 -5.67 -32.98 -9.99
N ILE A 318 -5.41 -32.89 -8.67
CA ILE A 318 -4.92 -31.68 -8.01
C ILE A 318 -3.57 -31.25 -8.60
N ILE A 319 -2.64 -32.19 -8.80
CA ILE A 319 -1.34 -31.91 -9.44
C ILE A 319 -1.53 -31.29 -10.82
N LYS A 320 -2.44 -31.85 -11.64
CA LYS A 320 -2.74 -31.30 -12.98
C LYS A 320 -3.31 -29.89 -12.93
N MET A 321 -4.20 -29.63 -11.95
CA MET A 321 -4.81 -28.30 -11.78
C MET A 321 -3.79 -27.23 -11.33
N CYS A 322 -2.72 -27.62 -10.62
CA CYS A 322 -1.67 -26.73 -10.17
C CYS A 322 -0.60 -26.44 -11.24
N ASN A 323 -0.62 -27.17 -12.35
CA ASN A 323 0.40 -27.02 -13.40
C ASN A 323 0.38 -25.62 -14.01
N GLY A 324 1.56 -24.97 -14.09
CA GLY A 324 1.74 -23.62 -14.60
C GLY A 324 1.31 -22.50 -13.63
N LYS A 325 0.99 -22.83 -12.38
CA LYS A 325 0.67 -21.86 -11.32
C LYS A 325 1.82 -21.74 -10.31
N ASN A 326 1.91 -20.62 -9.61
CA ASN A 326 2.81 -20.47 -8.46
C ASN A 326 2.31 -21.38 -7.33
N ALA A 327 2.91 -22.55 -7.18
CA ALA A 327 2.41 -23.56 -6.27
C ALA A 327 3.51 -24.14 -5.37
N VAL A 328 3.14 -24.37 -4.09
CA VAL A 328 3.93 -25.12 -3.13
C VAL A 328 3.20 -26.41 -2.78
N ALA A 329 3.83 -27.55 -2.97
CA ALA A 329 3.30 -28.83 -2.51
C ALA A 329 3.65 -29.04 -1.03
N ILE A 330 2.64 -29.29 -0.20
CA ILE A 330 2.78 -29.53 1.24
C ILE A 330 2.47 -30.99 1.51
N ILE A 331 3.47 -31.76 1.88
CA ILE A 331 3.32 -33.15 2.33
C ILE A 331 3.09 -33.09 3.84
N ASN A 332 1.82 -33.13 4.23
CA ASN A 332 1.38 -32.99 5.62
C ASN A 332 1.34 -34.33 6.35
N LYS A 333 1.15 -34.30 7.67
CA LYS A 333 1.07 -35.44 8.59
C LYS A 333 2.36 -36.26 8.66
N THR A 334 3.52 -35.62 8.62
CA THR A 334 4.82 -36.25 8.74
C THR A 334 5.08 -36.87 10.12
N ASP A 335 4.19 -36.64 11.09
CA ASP A 335 4.10 -37.27 12.38
C ASP A 335 3.60 -38.73 12.31
N LEU A 336 3.00 -39.13 11.19
CA LEU A 336 2.49 -40.48 10.95
C LEU A 336 3.49 -41.35 10.14
N ASN A 337 3.26 -42.65 10.12
CA ASN A 337 4.07 -43.56 9.31
C ASN A 337 3.90 -43.26 7.81
N THR A 338 4.99 -42.90 7.15
CA THR A 338 5.00 -42.52 5.74
C THR A 338 4.74 -43.75 4.84
N LYS A 339 3.68 -43.66 4.04
CA LYS A 339 3.39 -44.60 2.94
C LYS A 339 3.50 -43.93 1.55
N PHE A 340 3.78 -42.64 1.56
CA PHE A 340 3.72 -41.74 0.45
C PHE A 340 4.95 -41.84 -0.47
N ASN A 341 4.75 -42.12 -1.74
CA ASN A 341 5.81 -42.02 -2.73
C ASN A 341 5.83 -40.61 -3.35
N ALA A 342 6.78 -39.79 -2.87
CA ALA A 342 6.91 -38.39 -3.27
C ALA A 342 7.46 -38.19 -4.73
N GLU A 343 7.90 -39.23 -5.43
CA GLU A 343 8.54 -39.08 -6.75
C GLU A 343 7.66 -38.34 -7.76
N LYS A 344 6.35 -38.62 -7.78
CA LYS A 344 5.40 -37.98 -8.71
C LYS A 344 5.22 -36.50 -8.37
N ILE A 345 5.18 -36.15 -7.09
CA ILE A 345 5.02 -34.77 -6.63
C ILE A 345 6.31 -33.99 -6.85
N ASN A 346 7.47 -34.55 -6.50
CA ASN A 346 8.77 -33.91 -6.72
C ASN A 346 9.08 -33.66 -8.22
N LYS A 347 8.46 -34.43 -9.13
CA LYS A 347 8.56 -34.19 -10.57
C LYS A 347 7.63 -33.07 -11.07
N SER A 348 6.54 -32.80 -10.34
CA SER A 348 5.49 -31.88 -10.77
C SER A 348 5.56 -30.51 -10.09
N PHE A 349 6.19 -30.42 -8.92
CA PHE A 349 6.37 -29.18 -8.17
C PHE A 349 7.85 -28.88 -7.95
N GLU A 350 8.25 -27.65 -8.21
CA GLU A 350 9.61 -27.19 -7.92
C GLU A 350 9.85 -26.98 -6.40
N ASN A 351 8.78 -26.69 -5.65
CA ASN A 351 8.85 -26.42 -4.23
C ASN A 351 7.96 -27.40 -3.47
N VAL A 352 8.59 -28.30 -2.72
CA VAL A 352 7.93 -29.34 -1.92
C VAL A 352 8.38 -29.18 -0.47
N VAL A 353 7.40 -29.11 0.44
CA VAL A 353 7.64 -28.95 1.88
C VAL A 353 7.01 -30.10 2.64
N TYR A 354 7.77 -30.66 3.56
CA TYR A 354 7.30 -31.69 4.49
C TYR A 354 6.92 -31.04 5.82
N LEU A 355 5.68 -31.26 6.28
CA LEU A 355 5.11 -30.54 7.41
C LEU A 355 4.25 -31.47 8.28
N SER A 356 4.26 -31.26 9.60
CA SER A 356 3.19 -31.71 10.49
C SER A 356 2.42 -30.50 11.02
N ALA A 357 1.25 -30.26 10.45
CA ALA A 357 0.40 -29.16 10.90
C ALA A 357 -0.05 -29.33 12.35
N LYS A 358 -0.15 -30.59 12.83
CA LYS A 358 -0.51 -30.93 14.20
C LYS A 358 0.60 -30.59 15.20
N ASP A 359 1.85 -30.91 14.87
CA ASP A 359 3.00 -30.72 15.76
C ASP A 359 3.71 -29.40 15.53
N ARG A 360 3.20 -28.58 14.60
CA ARG A 360 3.76 -27.28 14.20
C ARG A 360 5.20 -27.37 13.68
N ASN A 361 5.56 -28.44 13.02
CA ASN A 361 6.88 -28.67 12.47
C ASN A 361 6.89 -28.43 10.96
N GLY A 362 7.94 -27.80 10.39
CA GLY A 362 8.07 -27.52 8.96
C GLY A 362 7.54 -26.14 8.53
N ILE A 363 7.18 -25.24 9.46
CA ILE A 363 6.65 -23.89 9.15
C ILE A 363 7.72 -23.02 8.51
N GLN A 364 8.96 -23.06 9.00
CA GLN A 364 10.06 -22.26 8.45
C GLN A 364 10.41 -22.67 7.02
N GLU A 365 10.34 -23.96 6.73
CA GLU A 365 10.53 -24.51 5.39
C GLU A 365 9.41 -24.06 4.44
N LEU A 366 8.17 -23.99 4.94
CA LEU A 366 7.03 -23.47 4.19
C LEU A 366 7.19 -21.98 3.89
N GLU A 367 7.61 -21.20 4.87
CA GLU A 367 7.91 -19.77 4.70
C GLU A 367 8.93 -19.54 3.58
N LYS A 368 10.09 -20.22 3.65
CA LYS A 368 11.14 -20.12 2.62
C LYS A 368 10.68 -20.56 1.24
N ALA A 369 9.86 -21.61 1.17
CA ALA A 369 9.31 -22.08 -0.10
C ALA A 369 8.35 -21.04 -0.72
N ILE A 370 7.52 -20.38 0.09
CA ILE A 370 6.63 -19.32 -0.34
C ILE A 370 7.43 -18.10 -0.80
N GLU A 371 8.43 -17.64 -0.03
CA GLU A 371 9.31 -16.54 -0.41
C GLU A 371 10.00 -16.79 -1.75
N LYS A 372 10.46 -18.02 -1.98
CA LYS A 372 11.09 -18.42 -3.25
C LYS A 372 10.11 -18.39 -4.41
N VAL A 373 8.90 -18.92 -4.24
CA VAL A 373 7.86 -18.96 -5.29
C VAL A 373 7.39 -17.55 -5.66
N LEU A 374 7.28 -16.67 -4.66
CA LEU A 374 6.82 -15.30 -4.86
C LEU A 374 7.94 -14.33 -5.26
N GLY A 375 9.20 -14.76 -5.16
CA GLY A 375 10.37 -13.90 -5.43
C GLY A 375 10.57 -12.80 -4.39
N THR A 376 10.01 -12.94 -3.19
CA THR A 376 10.06 -11.92 -2.13
C THR A 376 11.31 -12.01 -1.26
N ALA A 377 12.09 -13.10 -1.36
CA ALA A 377 13.29 -13.33 -0.54
C ALA A 377 14.36 -12.23 -0.68
N ASP A 378 14.55 -11.71 -1.90
CA ASP A 378 15.59 -10.73 -2.23
C ASP A 378 15.03 -9.30 -2.40
N PHE A 379 13.82 -9.02 -1.91
CA PHE A 379 13.22 -7.71 -2.04
C PHE A 379 13.94 -6.66 -1.20
N ASP A 380 14.49 -5.66 -1.87
CA ASP A 380 15.20 -4.54 -1.24
C ASP A 380 14.20 -3.43 -0.82
N THR A 381 13.86 -3.41 0.46
CA THR A 381 12.97 -2.39 1.04
C THR A 381 13.57 -0.97 1.04
N SER A 382 14.87 -0.82 0.79
CA SER A 382 15.54 0.47 0.69
C SER A 382 15.53 1.04 -0.73
N ALA A 383 15.21 0.22 -1.74
CA ALA A 383 15.08 0.67 -3.12
C ALA A 383 13.79 1.48 -3.34
N ALA A 384 13.82 2.35 -4.34
CA ALA A 384 12.60 3.02 -4.82
C ALA A 384 11.63 1.97 -5.39
N THR A 385 10.39 1.98 -4.92
CA THR A 385 9.36 0.99 -5.28
C THR A 385 8.07 1.68 -5.66
N LEU A 386 7.41 1.21 -6.72
CA LEU A 386 6.07 1.64 -7.09
C LEU A 386 5.06 0.98 -6.15
N MET A 387 4.13 1.80 -5.60
CA MET A 387 3.22 1.38 -4.54
C MET A 387 1.82 1.01 -5.05
N ASN A 388 1.45 1.47 -6.26
CA ASN A 388 0.09 1.29 -6.79
C ASN A 388 0.07 1.32 -8.33
N GLU A 389 -1.07 0.90 -8.90
CA GLU A 389 -1.31 0.84 -10.34
C GLU A 389 -1.22 2.20 -11.04
N ARG A 390 -1.60 3.30 -10.38
CA ARG A 390 -1.46 4.65 -10.92
C ARG A 390 0.00 4.99 -11.22
N GLN A 391 0.88 4.74 -10.24
CA GLN A 391 2.32 4.99 -10.39
C GLN A 391 2.92 4.08 -11.49
N LEU A 392 2.48 2.82 -11.56
CA LEU A 392 2.87 1.90 -12.62
C LEU A 392 2.43 2.40 -14.00
N ALA A 393 1.19 2.86 -14.14
CA ALA A 393 0.66 3.39 -15.39
C ALA A 393 1.44 4.61 -15.88
N CYS A 394 1.78 5.53 -14.97
CA CYS A 394 2.63 6.69 -15.30
C CYS A 394 4.04 6.26 -15.77
N CYS A 395 4.67 5.30 -15.10
CA CYS A 395 5.97 4.78 -15.52
C CYS A 395 5.91 4.06 -16.88
N LYS A 396 4.86 3.26 -17.13
CA LYS A 396 4.66 2.59 -18.43
C LYS A 396 4.41 3.60 -19.54
N SER A 397 3.62 4.63 -19.32
CA SER A 397 3.40 5.72 -20.29
C SER A 397 4.70 6.46 -20.62
N ALA A 398 5.48 6.82 -19.60
CA ALA A 398 6.78 7.46 -19.81
C ALA A 398 7.76 6.54 -20.57
N LEU A 399 7.80 5.25 -20.23
CA LEU A 399 8.64 4.27 -20.92
C LEU A 399 8.28 4.14 -22.40
N GLN A 400 6.99 4.03 -22.71
CA GLN A 400 6.51 3.97 -24.09
C GLN A 400 6.93 5.21 -24.88
N SER A 401 6.76 6.41 -24.32
CA SER A 401 7.16 7.66 -24.99
C SER A 401 8.68 7.75 -25.21
N ILE A 402 9.48 7.22 -24.27
CA ILE A 402 10.94 7.12 -24.45
C ILE A 402 11.29 6.14 -25.56
N ASP A 403 10.62 5.00 -25.65
CA ASP A 403 10.83 4.03 -26.74
C ASP A 403 10.48 4.61 -28.10
N GLU A 404 9.41 5.38 -28.19
CA GLU A 404 9.02 6.13 -29.39
C GLU A 404 10.07 7.20 -29.76
N ALA A 405 10.62 7.91 -28.76
CA ALA A 405 11.72 8.88 -28.98
C ALA A 405 12.99 8.20 -29.49
N ILE A 406 13.39 7.04 -28.93
CA ILE A 406 14.55 6.27 -29.39
C ILE A 406 14.33 5.81 -30.84
N SER A 407 13.15 5.27 -31.14
CA SER A 407 12.80 4.82 -32.47
C SER A 407 12.82 5.96 -33.49
N ALA A 408 12.28 7.13 -33.13
CA ALA A 408 12.30 8.34 -33.95
C ALA A 408 13.74 8.83 -34.22
N LEU A 409 14.61 8.76 -33.20
CA LEU A 409 16.03 9.09 -33.36
C LEU A 409 16.74 8.13 -34.36
N GLU A 410 16.48 6.83 -34.24
CA GLU A 410 17.12 5.80 -35.11
C GLU A 410 16.72 5.91 -36.57
N ILE A 411 15.49 6.36 -36.87
CA ILE A 411 15.03 6.60 -38.26
C ILE A 411 15.35 8.00 -38.76
N GLY A 412 16.07 8.82 -37.99
CA GLY A 412 16.52 10.15 -38.39
C GLY A 412 15.42 11.20 -38.46
N MET A 413 14.39 11.12 -37.58
CA MET A 413 13.36 12.17 -37.48
C MET A 413 13.94 13.50 -36.97
N THR A 414 13.20 14.59 -37.21
CA THR A 414 13.58 15.93 -36.72
C THR A 414 13.59 16.04 -35.20
N ARG A 415 14.40 16.95 -34.66
CA ARG A 415 14.50 17.21 -33.22
C ARG A 415 13.15 17.59 -32.59
N ASP A 416 12.31 18.34 -33.33
CA ASP A 416 10.96 18.69 -32.89
C ASP A 416 10.08 17.46 -32.63
N ALA A 417 10.14 16.48 -33.54
CA ALA A 417 9.36 15.24 -33.41
C ALA A 417 9.83 14.41 -32.19
N LEU A 418 11.15 14.39 -31.95
CA LEU A 418 11.69 13.73 -30.75
C LEU A 418 11.24 14.46 -29.48
N ASN A 419 11.27 15.81 -29.49
CA ASN A 419 10.93 16.60 -28.32
C ASN A 419 9.50 16.35 -27.84
N VAL A 420 8.54 16.19 -28.77
CA VAL A 420 7.15 15.85 -28.42
C VAL A 420 7.06 14.58 -27.56
N ASN A 421 7.77 13.52 -27.95
CA ASN A 421 7.75 12.27 -27.18
C ASN A 421 8.44 12.42 -25.82
N ILE A 422 9.51 13.19 -25.74
CA ILE A 422 10.21 13.44 -24.48
C ILE A 422 9.32 14.27 -23.53
N ASP A 423 8.61 15.27 -24.05
CA ASP A 423 7.68 16.09 -23.26
C ASP A 423 6.53 15.24 -22.69
N VAL A 424 5.98 14.30 -23.46
CA VAL A 424 4.97 13.35 -22.98
C VAL A 424 5.51 12.44 -21.87
N ALA A 425 6.76 11.95 -22.02
CA ALA A 425 7.42 11.19 -20.99
C ALA A 425 7.59 11.98 -19.69
N VAL A 426 8.07 13.24 -19.79
CA VAL A 426 8.21 14.17 -18.66
C VAL A 426 6.85 14.42 -18.01
N GLU A 427 5.80 14.68 -18.77
CA GLU A 427 4.46 14.95 -18.25
C GLU A 427 3.91 13.75 -17.46
N SER A 428 4.15 12.54 -17.94
CA SER A 428 3.77 11.31 -17.24
C SER A 428 4.50 11.17 -15.89
N LEU A 429 5.79 11.50 -15.83
CA LEU A 429 6.59 11.48 -14.60
C LEU A 429 6.20 12.60 -13.62
N ASP A 430 5.93 13.81 -14.13
CA ASP A 430 5.45 14.95 -13.34
C ASP A 430 4.03 14.68 -12.78
N THR A 431 3.20 13.96 -13.53
CA THR A 431 1.88 13.49 -13.06
C THR A 431 2.05 12.46 -11.95
N LEU A 432 3.04 11.57 -12.03
CA LEU A 432 3.34 10.60 -10.99
C LEU A 432 3.70 11.27 -9.66
N THR A 433 4.57 12.29 -9.70
CA THR A 433 5.01 13.03 -8.50
C THR A 433 3.96 14.03 -7.99
N GLY A 434 3.00 14.41 -8.84
CA GLY A 434 1.94 15.35 -8.53
C GLY A 434 2.23 16.79 -8.99
N GLU A 435 3.37 17.06 -9.63
CA GLU A 435 3.68 18.39 -10.16
C GLU A 435 2.67 18.86 -11.23
N LYS A 436 2.15 17.92 -12.03
CA LYS A 436 1.12 18.13 -13.06
C LYS A 436 -0.16 17.31 -12.85
N ALA A 437 -0.42 16.82 -11.62
CA ALA A 437 -1.64 16.08 -11.35
C ALA A 437 -2.87 17.00 -11.44
N THR A 438 -3.91 16.54 -12.15
CA THR A 438 -5.18 17.26 -12.22
C THR A 438 -5.92 17.18 -10.88
N GLU A 439 -6.78 18.17 -10.61
CA GLU A 439 -7.60 18.19 -9.39
C GLU A 439 -8.47 16.93 -9.25
N SER A 440 -8.97 16.39 -10.36
CA SER A 440 -9.76 15.14 -10.38
C SER A 440 -8.93 13.95 -9.86
N VAL A 441 -7.70 13.80 -10.36
CA VAL A 441 -6.78 12.71 -9.90
C VAL A 441 -6.45 12.86 -8.43
N VAL A 442 -6.15 14.09 -7.99
CA VAL A 442 -5.88 14.39 -6.58
C VAL A 442 -7.07 14.01 -5.70
N ASN A 443 -8.28 14.45 -6.09
CA ASN A 443 -9.51 14.13 -5.34
C ASN A 443 -9.77 12.63 -5.27
N GLU A 444 -9.59 11.90 -6.36
CA GLU A 444 -9.78 10.45 -6.40
C GLU A 444 -8.83 9.72 -5.45
N ILE A 445 -7.53 10.06 -5.48
CA ILE A 445 -6.53 9.47 -4.58
C ILE A 445 -6.93 9.67 -3.12
N PHE A 446 -7.24 10.90 -2.72
CA PHE A 446 -7.54 11.19 -1.32
C PHE A 446 -8.91 10.68 -0.86
N SER A 447 -9.85 10.43 -1.78
CA SER A 447 -11.14 9.81 -1.45
C SER A 447 -11.02 8.40 -0.85
N GLN A 448 -9.91 7.70 -1.13
CA GLN A 448 -9.62 6.36 -0.62
C GLN A 448 -8.99 6.36 0.78
N PHE A 449 -8.68 7.54 1.31
CA PHE A 449 -8.04 7.68 2.61
C PHE A 449 -9.05 7.61 3.76
N CYS A 450 -8.54 7.34 4.97
CA CYS A 450 -9.35 7.43 6.17
C CYS A 450 -9.68 8.90 6.51
N VAL A 451 -10.89 9.15 7.02
CA VAL A 451 -11.26 10.44 7.62
C VAL A 451 -10.35 10.71 8.83
N GLY A 452 -9.79 11.91 8.91
CA GLY A 452 -8.87 12.29 10.00
C GLY A 452 -7.37 12.17 9.63
N LYS A 453 -7.10 11.78 8.37
CA LYS A 453 -5.74 11.76 7.78
C LYS A 453 -5.62 12.73 6.61
#